data_8b75d858c66fff8ec386564ddf2ae37c
#
_entry.id   8b75d858c66fff8ec386564ddf2ae37c
#
_cell.length_a   1.000
_cell.length_b   1.000
_cell.length_c   1.000
_cell.angle_alpha   90.00
_cell.angle_beta   90.00
_cell.angle_gamma   90.00
#
_symmetry.space_group_name_H-M   'P 1'
#
loop_
_entity.id
_entity.type
_entity.pdbx_description
1 polymer ?
#
loop_
_entity_poly.entity_id
_entity_poly.type
_entity_poly.pdbx_seq_one_letter_code
_entity_poly.pdbx_strand_id
1 'polypeptide(L)'
;DDARQMVEGNNYIFVGTKSAGNVYAIHKNNSNKVSIILTELDMPTGVALKNGDLYIAETDTIHVVKNIESKLVTNEQITTEIFFSDLPRKTMWNPVKKAWHGWKWIDFGPDGALYISEGVPCNVCDENDPRYGTILKLDNNILSIYADGVRNSVGFDWHPETKEMYFTDNGRDWMGDDIP
;
A
#
# COMPACT_ATOMS: atom_id res chain seq x y z
N ASP A 1 -8.30 -14.67 -2.49
CA ASP A 1 -9.30 -13.95 -1.71
C ASP A 1 -8.68 -12.74 -1.04
N ASP A 2 -9.46 -11.67 -0.83
CA ASP A 2 -9.02 -10.48 -0.11
C ASP A 2 -8.00 -9.59 -0.85
N ALA A 3 -8.03 -9.60 -2.19
CA ALA A 3 -7.22 -8.72 -3.03
C ALA A 3 -7.49 -7.24 -2.73
N ARG A 4 -6.45 -6.42 -2.75
CA ARG A 4 -6.52 -4.98 -2.51
C ARG A 4 -5.92 -4.21 -3.68
N GLN A 5 -4.71 -3.74 -3.57
CA GLN A 5 -4.06 -3.04 -4.65
C GLN A 5 -3.49 -4.00 -5.68
N MET A 6 -3.52 -3.58 -6.94
CA MET A 6 -2.88 -4.26 -8.05
C MET A 6 -1.96 -3.29 -8.78
N VAL A 7 -0.83 -3.79 -9.26
CA VAL A 7 0.06 -3.02 -10.13
C VAL A 7 0.45 -3.85 -11.34
N GLU A 8 0.44 -3.20 -12.49
CA GLU A 8 0.77 -3.83 -13.77
C GLU A 8 2.26 -3.68 -14.08
N GLY A 9 2.93 -4.82 -14.30
CA GLY A 9 4.27 -4.91 -14.89
C GLY A 9 4.22 -5.19 -16.39
N ASN A 10 5.37 -5.56 -16.95
CA ASN A 10 5.45 -5.90 -18.38
C ASN A 10 4.70 -7.21 -18.70
N ASN A 11 4.97 -8.26 -17.94
CA ASN A 11 4.44 -9.62 -18.17
C ASN A 11 3.48 -10.10 -17.08
N TYR A 12 3.44 -9.43 -15.94
CA TYR A 12 2.66 -9.83 -14.78
C TYR A 12 1.82 -8.68 -14.23
N ILE A 13 0.72 -9.04 -13.55
CA ILE A 13 -0.01 -8.18 -12.63
C ILE A 13 0.31 -8.68 -11.23
N PHE A 14 0.78 -7.80 -10.36
CA PHE A 14 1.05 -8.11 -8.95
C PHE A 14 -0.15 -7.67 -8.11
N VAL A 15 -0.52 -8.50 -7.13
CA VAL A 15 -1.71 -8.29 -6.32
C VAL A 15 -1.36 -8.41 -4.86
N GLY A 16 -1.55 -7.32 -4.12
CA GLY A 16 -1.48 -7.30 -2.66
C GLY A 16 -2.77 -7.80 -2.03
N THR A 17 -2.66 -8.38 -0.84
CA THR A 17 -3.82 -8.85 -0.08
C THR A 17 -3.84 -8.28 1.33
N LYS A 18 -4.98 -8.40 2.01
CA LYS A 18 -5.11 -7.95 3.40
C LYS A 18 -4.84 -9.10 4.36
N SER A 19 -5.89 -9.80 4.76
CA SER A 19 -5.82 -10.84 5.80
C SER A 19 -5.19 -12.14 5.34
N ALA A 20 -5.12 -12.37 4.03
CA ALA A 20 -4.45 -13.54 3.46
C ALA A 20 -2.93 -13.51 3.65
N GLY A 21 -2.33 -12.32 3.84
CA GLY A 21 -0.89 -12.17 4.07
C GLY A 21 -0.01 -12.57 2.88
N ASN A 22 -0.57 -12.59 1.68
CA ASN A 22 0.10 -13.06 0.47
C ASN A 22 0.23 -11.96 -0.58
N VAL A 23 1.25 -12.07 -1.41
CA VAL A 23 1.35 -11.32 -2.67
C VAL A 23 1.32 -12.31 -3.82
N TYR A 24 0.50 -12.01 -4.83
CA TYR A 24 0.31 -12.86 -6.01
C TYR A 24 0.93 -12.20 -7.25
N ALA A 25 1.36 -13.05 -8.18
CA ALA A 25 1.70 -12.66 -9.55
C ALA A 25 0.78 -13.42 -10.53
N ILE A 26 0.12 -12.68 -11.42
CA ILE A 26 -0.76 -13.20 -12.47
C ILE A 26 -0.09 -12.94 -13.81
N HIS A 27 0.17 -13.99 -14.59
CA HIS A 27 0.79 -13.83 -15.90
C HIS A 27 -0.22 -13.25 -16.91
N LYS A 28 0.08 -12.12 -17.54
CA LYS A 28 -0.84 -11.38 -18.43
C LYS A 28 -1.32 -12.19 -19.65
N ASN A 29 -0.45 -12.98 -20.25
CA ASN A 29 -0.76 -13.81 -21.41
C ASN A 29 -1.37 -15.18 -21.04
N ASN A 30 -1.44 -15.51 -19.76
CA ASN A 30 -2.05 -16.73 -19.23
C ASN A 30 -2.63 -16.46 -17.85
N SER A 31 -3.83 -15.88 -17.80
CA SER A 31 -4.52 -15.50 -16.56
C SER A 31 -4.82 -16.68 -15.62
N ASN A 32 -4.74 -17.92 -16.11
CA ASN A 32 -4.86 -19.11 -15.26
C ASN A 32 -3.54 -19.42 -14.50
N LYS A 33 -2.44 -18.82 -14.91
CA LYS A 33 -1.16 -18.95 -14.21
C LYS A 33 -1.06 -17.89 -13.13
N VAL A 34 -1.60 -18.20 -11.96
CA VAL A 34 -1.51 -17.40 -10.74
C VAL A 34 -0.51 -18.06 -9.81
N SER A 35 0.46 -17.31 -9.34
CA SER A 35 1.49 -17.78 -8.40
C SER A 35 1.44 -16.95 -7.11
N ILE A 36 1.55 -17.60 -5.96
CA ILE A 36 1.85 -16.91 -4.70
C ILE A 36 3.37 -16.68 -4.71
N ILE A 37 3.79 -15.43 -4.61
CA ILE A 37 5.20 -15.05 -4.68
C ILE A 37 5.79 -14.71 -3.30
N LEU A 38 4.95 -14.28 -2.37
CA LEU A 38 5.32 -14.03 -0.98
C LEU A 38 4.16 -14.46 -0.06
N THR A 39 4.50 -14.91 1.14
CA THR A 39 3.56 -15.36 2.18
C THR A 39 3.93 -14.81 3.54
N GLU A 40 3.03 -14.95 4.51
CA GLU A 40 3.27 -14.63 5.94
C GLU A 40 3.58 -13.14 6.19
N LEU A 41 3.09 -12.25 5.32
CA LEU A 41 3.24 -10.81 5.47
C LEU A 41 2.08 -10.23 6.31
N ASP A 42 2.34 -9.12 7.00
CA ASP A 42 1.32 -8.43 7.80
C ASP A 42 0.49 -7.47 6.96
N MET A 43 -0.61 -7.97 6.39
CA MET A 43 -1.50 -7.19 5.52
C MET A 43 -0.78 -6.47 4.37
N PRO A 44 -0.12 -7.19 3.45
CA PRO A 44 0.62 -6.60 2.33
C PRO A 44 -0.32 -6.02 1.28
N THR A 45 -1.06 -4.97 1.63
CA THR A 45 -2.13 -4.43 0.81
C THR A 45 -1.65 -3.56 -0.32
N GLY A 46 -0.59 -2.79 -0.07
CA GLY A 46 -0.02 -1.86 -1.05
C GLY A 46 1.04 -2.52 -1.91
N VAL A 47 0.95 -2.36 -3.22
CA VAL A 47 1.97 -2.83 -4.18
C VAL A 47 2.24 -1.76 -5.24
N ALA A 48 3.51 -1.48 -5.51
CA ALA A 48 3.94 -0.55 -6.54
C ALA A 48 5.17 -1.06 -7.29
N LEU A 49 5.35 -0.62 -8.52
CA LEU A 49 6.51 -0.97 -9.34
C LEU A 49 7.33 0.27 -9.71
N LYS A 50 8.64 0.17 -9.59
CA LYS A 50 9.56 1.17 -10.10
C LYS A 50 10.84 0.52 -10.60
N ASN A 51 11.22 0.80 -11.83
CA ASN A 51 12.46 0.31 -12.45
C ASN A 51 12.63 -1.22 -12.40
N GLY A 52 11.53 -1.99 -12.47
CA GLY A 52 11.55 -3.45 -12.39
C GLY A 52 11.53 -4.02 -10.97
N ASP A 53 11.61 -3.18 -9.95
CA ASP A 53 11.53 -3.56 -8.54
C ASP A 53 10.08 -3.49 -8.05
N LEU A 54 9.64 -4.50 -7.31
CA LEU A 54 8.32 -4.54 -6.67
C LEU A 54 8.43 -4.09 -5.23
N TYR A 55 7.69 -3.05 -4.89
CA TYR A 55 7.54 -2.54 -3.53
C TYR A 55 6.24 -3.06 -2.93
N ILE A 56 6.30 -3.51 -1.67
CA ILE A 56 5.17 -4.10 -0.96
C ILE A 56 5.05 -3.40 0.40
N ALA A 57 3.89 -2.80 0.66
CA ALA A 57 3.62 -2.16 1.93
C ALA A 57 2.81 -3.08 2.84
N GLU A 58 3.40 -3.42 3.97
CA GLU A 58 2.74 -3.96 5.15
C GLU A 58 2.17 -2.81 6.01
N THR A 59 1.74 -3.11 7.23
CA THR A 59 1.14 -2.10 8.11
C THR A 59 2.13 -1.04 8.58
N ASP A 60 3.40 -1.39 8.80
CA ASP A 60 4.45 -0.50 9.32
C ASP A 60 5.76 -0.54 8.54
N THR A 61 5.85 -1.42 7.55
CA THR A 61 7.10 -1.68 6.83
C THR A 61 6.84 -1.74 5.32
N ILE A 62 7.74 -1.21 4.55
CA ILE A 62 7.77 -1.35 3.10
C ILE A 62 8.95 -2.24 2.72
N HIS A 63 8.66 -3.29 2.01
CA HIS A 63 9.64 -4.21 1.45
C HIS A 63 9.89 -3.92 -0.02
N VAL A 64 11.03 -4.36 -0.52
CA VAL A 64 11.33 -4.35 -1.95
C VAL A 64 11.84 -5.71 -2.42
N VAL A 65 11.35 -6.16 -3.57
CA VAL A 65 11.89 -7.29 -4.32
C VAL A 65 12.53 -6.75 -5.57
N LYS A 66 13.84 -6.90 -5.67
CA LYS A 66 14.62 -6.43 -6.81
C LYS A 66 14.38 -7.29 -8.05
N ASN A 67 14.20 -6.63 -9.22
CA ASN A 67 14.06 -7.26 -10.54
C ASN A 67 13.02 -8.40 -10.55
N ILE A 68 11.83 -8.15 -10.02
CA ILE A 68 10.82 -9.18 -9.74
C ILE A 68 10.46 -10.02 -10.96
N GLU A 69 10.22 -9.41 -12.13
CA GLU A 69 9.82 -10.15 -13.31
C GLU A 69 10.95 -11.07 -13.85
N SER A 70 12.19 -10.60 -13.76
CA SER A 70 13.36 -11.44 -14.13
C SER A 70 13.43 -12.68 -13.24
N LYS A 71 13.28 -12.53 -11.93
CA LYS A 71 13.28 -13.65 -10.98
C LYS A 71 12.14 -14.64 -11.25
N LEU A 72 10.96 -14.15 -11.62
CA LEU A 72 9.83 -15.01 -11.98
C LEU A 72 10.09 -15.82 -13.27
N VAL A 73 10.77 -15.21 -14.26
CA VAL A 73 11.12 -15.89 -15.52
C VAL A 73 12.21 -16.94 -15.30
N THR A 74 13.22 -16.61 -14.51
CA THR A 74 14.35 -17.53 -14.22
C THR A 74 14.03 -18.53 -13.10
N ASN A 75 12.87 -18.42 -12.49
CA ASN A 75 12.44 -19.25 -11.34
C ASN A 75 13.42 -19.15 -10.15
N GLU A 76 14.00 -17.96 -9.96
CA GLU A 76 14.85 -17.68 -8.81
C GLU A 76 14.04 -17.53 -7.52
N GLN A 77 14.70 -17.76 -6.39
CA GLN A 77 14.08 -17.53 -5.09
C GLN A 77 13.74 -16.04 -4.92
N ILE A 78 12.48 -15.75 -4.58
CA ILE A 78 12.01 -14.41 -4.29
C ILE A 78 12.28 -14.11 -2.81
N THR A 79 13.10 -13.10 -2.57
CA THR A 79 13.42 -12.59 -1.23
C THR A 79 13.14 -11.11 -1.17
N THR A 80 12.72 -10.63 -0.01
CA THR A 80 12.48 -9.21 0.27
C THR A 80 13.65 -8.59 1.00
N GLU A 81 13.85 -7.30 0.76
CA GLU A 81 14.70 -6.42 1.58
C GLU A 81 13.80 -5.35 2.20
N ILE A 82 14.14 -4.89 3.41
CA ILE A 82 13.43 -3.75 4.02
C ILE A 82 13.83 -2.48 3.26
N PHE A 83 12.84 -1.82 2.67
CA PHE A 83 13.03 -0.52 2.04
C PHE A 83 12.82 0.63 3.02
N PHE A 84 11.79 0.53 3.88
CA PHE A 84 11.48 1.50 4.93
C PHE A 84 10.70 0.83 6.06
N SER A 85 10.95 1.18 7.33
CA SER A 85 10.36 0.48 8.50
C SER A 85 9.91 1.41 9.63
N ASP A 86 9.59 2.67 9.34
CA ASP A 86 9.11 3.65 10.33
C ASP A 86 7.75 4.25 9.94
N LEU A 87 6.83 3.42 9.42
CA LEU A 87 5.45 3.85 9.25
C LEU A 87 4.68 3.74 10.57
N PRO A 88 3.71 4.63 10.83
CA PRO A 88 2.90 4.56 12.03
C PRO A 88 2.16 3.22 12.13
N ARG A 89 2.22 2.62 13.29
CA ARG A 89 1.46 1.42 13.60
C ARG A 89 0.82 1.52 14.97
N LYS A 90 -0.50 1.48 15.01
CA LYS A 90 -1.22 1.31 16.26
C LYS A 90 -1.88 -0.07 16.28
N THR A 91 -1.39 -0.94 17.13
CA THR A 91 -2.10 -2.17 17.45
C THR A 91 -3.26 -1.82 18.39
N MET A 92 -4.49 -1.96 17.92
CA MET A 92 -5.62 -1.90 18.81
C MET A 92 -5.54 -3.07 19.80
N TRP A 93 -6.00 -2.83 21.04
CA TRP A 93 -6.07 -3.84 22.10
C TRP A 93 -6.87 -5.10 21.73
N ASN A 94 -7.68 -5.02 20.68
CA ASN A 94 -8.43 -6.15 20.14
C ASN A 94 -7.62 -6.86 19.04
N PRO A 95 -7.18 -8.12 19.25
CA PRO A 95 -6.39 -8.87 18.29
C PRO A 95 -7.11 -9.13 16.95
N VAL A 96 -8.43 -8.99 16.90
CA VAL A 96 -9.24 -9.13 15.66
C VAL A 96 -9.23 -7.84 14.84
N LYS A 97 -8.94 -6.69 15.45
CA LYS A 97 -8.91 -5.37 14.81
C LYS A 97 -7.49 -4.79 14.72
N LYS A 98 -6.49 -5.64 14.53
CA LYS A 98 -5.12 -5.20 14.29
C LYS A 98 -5.09 -4.20 13.14
N ALA A 99 -4.49 -3.04 13.37
CA ALA A 99 -4.25 -2.00 12.38
C ALA A 99 -5.51 -1.57 11.61
N TRP A 100 -6.60 -1.19 12.31
CA TRP A 100 -7.78 -0.61 11.67
C TRP A 100 -7.35 0.62 10.85
N HIS A 101 -7.72 0.64 9.55
CA HIS A 101 -7.24 1.58 8.53
C HIS A 101 -5.70 1.62 8.35
N GLY A 102 -4.96 0.68 8.94
CA GLY A 102 -3.50 0.60 8.82
C GLY A 102 -3.01 -0.04 7.53
N TRP A 103 -3.91 -0.56 6.69
CA TRP A 103 -3.56 -1.05 5.36
C TRP A 103 -3.25 0.11 4.42
N LYS A 104 -2.21 -0.05 3.63
CA LYS A 104 -1.65 1.00 2.79
C LYS A 104 -2.10 0.88 1.34
N TRP A 105 -2.23 2.02 0.68
CA TRP A 105 -2.10 2.17 -0.75
C TRP A 105 -0.79 2.90 -1.02
N ILE A 106 0.01 2.40 -1.96
CA ILE A 106 1.29 3.01 -2.30
C ILE A 106 1.44 3.17 -3.80
N ASP A 107 2.07 4.25 -4.24
CA ASP A 107 2.51 4.40 -5.62
C ASP A 107 3.60 5.46 -5.74
N PHE A 108 4.35 5.42 -6.86
CA PHE A 108 5.38 6.40 -7.15
C PHE A 108 4.80 7.59 -7.89
N GLY A 109 5.05 8.78 -7.36
CA GLY A 109 4.62 10.01 -7.99
C GLY A 109 5.47 10.42 -9.21
N PRO A 110 4.98 11.45 -9.96
CA PRO A 110 5.71 11.98 -11.12
C PRO A 110 7.10 12.52 -10.79
N ASP A 111 7.34 12.87 -9.54
CA ASP A 111 8.63 13.32 -9.00
C ASP A 111 9.55 12.15 -8.59
N GLY A 112 9.04 10.93 -8.68
CA GLY A 112 9.77 9.71 -8.35
C GLY A 112 9.80 9.36 -6.86
N ALA A 113 9.17 10.13 -5.98
CA ALA A 113 8.98 9.77 -4.58
C ALA A 113 7.90 8.70 -4.43
N LEU A 114 7.97 7.92 -3.34
CA LEU A 114 6.90 6.97 -2.98
C LEU A 114 5.87 7.67 -2.09
N TYR A 115 4.61 7.57 -2.49
CA TYR A 115 3.48 8.09 -1.72
C TYR A 115 2.74 6.94 -1.03
N ILE A 116 2.22 7.19 0.17
CA ILE A 116 1.68 6.15 1.06
C ILE A 116 0.43 6.71 1.73
N SER A 117 -0.71 6.02 1.60
CA SER A 117 -1.88 6.37 2.40
C SER A 117 -1.72 5.87 3.84
N GLU A 118 -2.01 6.72 4.81
CA GLU A 118 -1.95 6.40 6.24
C GLU A 118 -3.27 6.78 6.92
N GLY A 119 -4.11 5.78 7.15
CA GLY A 119 -5.42 6.00 7.76
C GLY A 119 -5.35 6.17 9.28
N VAL A 120 -6.36 6.87 9.84
CA VAL A 120 -6.50 6.96 11.31
C VAL A 120 -6.86 5.59 11.91
N PRO A 121 -6.33 5.21 13.08
CA PRO A 121 -6.50 3.86 13.62
C PRO A 121 -7.86 3.63 14.32
N CYS A 122 -8.84 4.48 14.09
CA CYS A 122 -10.19 4.39 14.70
C CYS A 122 -11.26 5.05 13.84
N ASN A 123 -12.53 4.97 14.25
CA ASN A 123 -13.61 5.69 13.56
C ASN A 123 -13.54 7.20 13.83
N VAL A 124 -13.40 7.57 15.11
CA VAL A 124 -13.27 8.97 15.56
C VAL A 124 -12.21 8.99 16.67
N CYS A 125 -11.05 9.53 16.40
CA CYS A 125 -9.99 9.72 17.37
C CYS A 125 -9.10 10.89 16.98
N ASP A 126 -8.45 11.43 17.98
CA ASP A 126 -7.34 12.37 17.85
C ASP A 126 -6.06 11.64 18.26
N GLU A 127 -5.10 11.53 17.36
CA GLU A 127 -3.86 10.79 17.58
C GLU A 127 -2.70 11.75 17.77
N ASN A 128 -1.80 11.42 18.72
CA ASN A 128 -0.63 12.24 18.99
C ASN A 128 0.43 12.19 17.88
N ASP A 129 0.46 11.12 17.10
CA ASP A 129 1.35 11.02 15.95
C ASP A 129 0.69 11.71 14.74
N PRO A 130 1.26 12.83 14.27
CA PRO A 130 0.66 13.63 13.20
C PRO A 130 0.67 12.90 11.84
N ARG A 131 1.30 11.76 11.73
CA ARG A 131 1.36 10.98 10.50
C ARG A 131 0.06 10.21 10.23
N TYR A 132 -0.79 9.98 11.24
CA TYR A 132 -2.11 9.39 11.03
C TYR A 132 -3.06 10.36 10.33
N GLY A 133 -3.92 9.81 9.48
CA GLY A 133 -4.89 10.60 8.73
C GLY A 133 -4.25 11.47 7.65
N THR A 134 -3.30 10.91 6.92
CA THR A 134 -2.48 11.62 5.95
C THR A 134 -2.24 10.81 4.68
N ILE A 135 -1.74 11.50 3.66
CA ILE A 135 -0.91 10.89 2.62
C ILE A 135 0.53 11.28 2.92
N LEU A 136 1.38 10.30 3.10
CA LEU A 136 2.81 10.46 3.35
C LEU A 136 3.58 10.44 2.05
N LYS A 137 4.71 11.14 2.02
CA LYS A 137 5.69 11.12 0.94
C LYS A 137 7.04 10.66 1.47
N LEU A 138 7.58 9.61 0.87
CA LEU A 138 8.91 9.08 1.16
C LEU A 138 9.84 9.40 -0.02
N ASP A 139 10.80 10.30 0.22
CA ASP A 139 11.80 10.69 -0.75
C ASP A 139 13.20 10.63 -0.14
N ASN A 140 14.13 9.93 -0.79
CA ASN A 140 15.51 9.76 -0.30
C ASN A 140 15.59 9.33 1.17
N ASN A 141 14.73 8.39 1.58
CA ASN A 141 14.60 7.90 2.95
C ASN A 141 14.12 8.95 3.99
N ILE A 142 13.57 10.06 3.51
CA ILE A 142 12.94 11.10 4.35
C ILE A 142 11.44 10.98 4.20
N LEU A 143 10.75 10.68 5.32
CA LEU A 143 9.29 10.62 5.38
C LEU A 143 8.74 12.00 5.75
N SER A 144 7.77 12.49 5.02
CA SER A 144 7.08 13.76 5.25
C SER A 144 5.58 13.62 5.00
N ILE A 145 4.80 14.50 5.60
CA ILE A 145 3.35 14.62 5.32
C ILE A 145 3.20 15.38 4.01
N TYR A 146 2.49 14.78 3.04
CA TYR A 146 2.13 15.40 1.78
C TYR A 146 0.74 16.05 1.84
N ALA A 147 -0.24 15.35 2.39
CA ALA A 147 -1.58 15.86 2.64
C ALA A 147 -2.06 15.38 4.01
N ASP A 148 -2.69 16.24 4.76
CA ASP A 148 -3.28 15.98 6.08
C ASP A 148 -4.81 16.07 6.04
N GLY A 149 -5.48 15.65 7.13
CA GLY A 149 -6.93 15.64 7.23
C GLY A 149 -7.60 14.55 6.40
N VAL A 150 -6.85 13.55 5.98
CA VAL A 150 -7.32 12.41 5.16
C VAL A 150 -7.61 11.24 6.07
N ARG A 151 -8.89 10.99 6.40
CA ARG A 151 -9.24 9.97 7.39
C ARG A 151 -8.81 8.55 6.99
N ASN A 152 -9.14 8.12 5.78
CA ASN A 152 -8.86 6.77 5.30
C ASN A 152 -8.90 6.70 3.77
N SER A 153 -7.84 7.17 3.13
CA SER A 153 -7.69 7.00 1.69
C SER A 153 -7.37 5.55 1.36
N VAL A 154 -8.13 4.99 0.43
CA VAL A 154 -7.96 3.62 -0.06
C VAL A 154 -7.49 3.57 -1.51
N GLY A 155 -7.14 4.70 -2.07
CA GLY A 155 -6.59 4.81 -3.41
C GLY A 155 -6.31 6.26 -3.80
N PHE A 156 -5.24 6.47 -4.51
CA PHE A 156 -4.87 7.74 -5.16
C PHE A 156 -4.17 7.47 -6.50
N ASP A 157 -4.18 8.49 -7.34
CA ASP A 157 -3.49 8.48 -8.62
C ASP A 157 -3.21 9.93 -9.05
N TRP A 158 -2.41 10.12 -10.08
CA TRP A 158 -2.04 11.42 -10.62
C TRP A 158 -2.74 11.70 -11.94
N HIS A 159 -3.26 12.91 -12.07
CA HIS A 159 -3.81 13.36 -13.33
C HIS A 159 -2.72 13.26 -14.43
N PRO A 160 -3.02 12.66 -15.58
CA PRO A 160 -1.98 12.35 -16.57
C PRO A 160 -1.31 13.59 -17.18
N GLU A 161 -2.01 14.73 -17.23
CA GLU A 161 -1.49 15.99 -17.79
C GLU A 161 -0.96 16.93 -16.71
N THR A 162 -1.80 17.25 -15.69
CA THR A 162 -1.44 18.25 -14.65
C THR A 162 -0.49 17.72 -13.60
N LYS A 163 -0.41 16.39 -13.46
CA LYS A 163 0.36 15.70 -12.41
C LYS A 163 -0.12 16.00 -10.98
N GLU A 164 -1.30 16.56 -10.83
CA GLU A 164 -1.96 16.74 -9.53
C GLU A 164 -2.46 15.39 -9.01
N MET A 165 -2.32 15.16 -7.71
CA MET A 165 -2.82 13.95 -7.07
C MET A 165 -4.33 14.06 -6.83
N TYR A 166 -5.04 13.00 -7.14
CA TYR A 166 -6.44 12.78 -6.75
C TYR A 166 -6.50 11.56 -5.86
N PHE A 167 -7.25 11.61 -4.78
CA PHE A 167 -7.42 10.49 -3.85
C PHE A 167 -8.88 10.36 -3.41
N THR A 168 -9.24 9.18 -2.97
CA THR A 168 -10.53 8.92 -2.32
C THR A 168 -10.35 8.97 -0.81
N ASP A 169 -11.36 9.42 -0.10
CA ASP A 169 -11.36 9.38 1.37
C ASP A 169 -12.67 8.78 1.91
N ASN A 170 -12.56 7.85 2.82
CA ASN A 170 -13.69 7.29 3.54
C ASN A 170 -13.88 8.09 4.83
N GLY A 171 -14.97 8.87 4.89
CA GLY A 171 -15.39 9.58 6.09
C GLY A 171 -15.72 8.66 7.27
N ARG A 172 -16.01 9.25 8.42
CA ARG A 172 -16.39 8.49 9.62
C ARG A 172 -17.80 7.89 9.49
N ASP A 173 -18.00 6.74 10.15
CA ASP A 173 -19.30 6.09 10.20
C ASP A 173 -20.26 6.81 11.18
N TRP A 174 -21.55 6.53 11.02
CA TRP A 174 -22.65 6.99 11.88
C TRP A 174 -22.82 8.51 11.98
N MET A 175 -22.60 9.21 10.88
CA MET A 175 -22.81 10.67 10.82
C MET A 175 -24.28 11.05 10.58
N GLY A 176 -25.14 10.10 10.22
CA GLY A 176 -26.53 10.34 9.83
C GLY A 176 -26.64 10.87 8.39
N ASP A 177 -27.88 10.99 7.92
CA ASP A 177 -28.18 11.39 6.54
C ASP A 177 -28.13 12.92 6.33
N ASP A 178 -28.03 13.70 7.41
CA ASP A 178 -28.09 15.17 7.39
C ASP A 178 -26.72 15.85 7.26
N ILE A 179 -25.65 15.07 7.13
CA ILE A 179 -24.28 15.58 7.03
C ILE A 179 -23.73 15.22 5.65
N PRO A 180 -23.35 16.23 4.83
CA PRO A 180 -22.80 16.01 3.51
C PRO A 180 -21.45 15.27 3.52
#